data_c21f437c34c8147064be3559f59e93b5
#
_entry.id   c21f437c34c8147064be3559f59e93b5
#
_cell.length_a   1.000
_cell.length_b   1.000
_cell.length_c   1.000
_cell.angle_alpha   90.00
_cell.angle_beta   90.00
_cell.angle_gamma   90.00
#
_symmetry.space_group_name_H-M   'P 1'
#
loop_
_entity.id
_entity.type
_entity.pdbx_description
1 polymer ?
#
loop_
_entity_poly.entity_id
_entity_poly.type
_entity_poly.pdbx_seq_one_letter_code
_entity_poly.pdbx_strand_id
1 'polypeptide(L)' 'MNINEIAQLAGVSRATVSRYLNEGYVSAEKRERIRKV' A
#
# COMPACT_ATOMS: atom_id res chain seq x y z
N MET A 1 9.09 5.84 8.46
CA MET A 1 7.67 5.46 8.32
C MET A 1 7.55 3.95 8.22
N ASN A 2 6.64 3.36 8.96
CA ASN A 2 6.50 1.91 8.93
C ASN A 2 5.27 1.51 8.10
N ILE A 3 5.15 0.20 7.86
CA ILE A 3 4.10 -0.32 6.98
C ILE A 3 2.69 0.01 7.50
N ASN A 4 2.51 0.07 8.82
CA ASN A 4 1.22 0.41 9.41
C ASN A 4 0.83 1.85 9.08
N GLU A 5 1.78 2.75 9.14
CA GLU A 5 1.54 4.15 8.82
C GLU A 5 1.25 4.33 7.34
N ILE A 6 1.98 3.64 6.50
CA ILE A 6 1.76 3.72 5.05
C ILE A 6 0.35 3.24 4.72
N ALA A 7 -0.05 2.11 5.29
CA ALA A 7 -1.38 1.56 5.04
C ALA A 7 -2.48 2.52 5.50
N GLN A 8 -2.31 3.12 6.65
CA GLN A 8 -3.28 4.04 7.19
C GLN A 8 -3.40 5.30 6.33
N LEU A 9 -2.28 5.87 5.92
CA LEU A 9 -2.27 7.06 5.09
C LEU A 9 -2.80 6.80 3.69
N ALA A 10 -2.51 5.63 3.15
CA ALA A 10 -2.98 5.25 1.82
C ALA A 10 -4.43 4.79 1.82
N GLY A 11 -4.99 4.48 2.98
CA GLY A 11 -6.37 4.00 3.07
C GLY A 11 -6.52 2.58 2.56
N VAL A 12 -5.50 1.76 2.72
CA VAL A 12 -5.53 0.35 2.29
C VAL A 12 -5.09 -0.53 3.45
N SER A 13 -5.25 -1.85 3.30
CA SER A 13 -4.85 -2.77 4.34
C SER A 13 -3.33 -2.93 4.38
N ARG A 14 -2.83 -3.33 5.55
CA ARG A 14 -1.40 -3.60 5.69
C ARG A 14 -0.94 -4.70 4.74
N ALA A 15 -1.79 -5.70 4.52
CA ALA A 15 -1.48 -6.77 3.59
C ALA A 15 -1.30 -6.23 2.16
N THR A 16 -2.10 -5.25 1.78
CA THR A 16 -2.01 -4.63 0.46
C THR A 16 -0.66 -3.92 0.30
N VAL A 17 -0.23 -3.19 1.32
CA VAL A 17 1.07 -2.52 1.28
C VAL A 17 2.20 -3.54 1.20
N SER A 18 2.09 -4.63 1.96
CA SER A 18 3.09 -5.68 1.93
C SER A 18 3.22 -6.29 0.53
N ARG A 19 2.09 -6.53 -0.12
CA ARG A 19 2.10 -7.05 -1.50
C ARG A 19 2.75 -6.07 -2.47
N TYR A 20 2.46 -4.80 -2.29
CA TYR A 20 3.04 -3.77 -3.15
C TYR A 20 4.56 -3.76 -3.04
N LEU A 21 5.08 -3.82 -1.81
CA LEU A 21 6.51 -3.79 -1.56
C LEU A 21 7.22 -5.05 -2.06
N ASN A 22 6.51 -6.17 -2.07
CA ASN A 22 7.06 -7.45 -2.53
C ASN A 22 6.70 -7.75 -3.98
N GLU A 23 6.29 -6.74 -4.73
CA GLU A 23 5.92 -6.86 -6.14
C GLU A 23 4.79 -7.86 -6.39
N GLY A 24 3.91 -8.03 -5.39
CA GLY A 24 2.71 -8.83 -5.55
C GLY A 24 1.64 -8.03 -6.29
N TYR A 25 0.53 -8.71 -6.60
CA TYR A 25 -0.56 -8.06 -7.30
C TYR A 25 -1.27 -7.05 -6.40
N VAL A 26 -1.42 -5.84 -6.89
CA VAL A 26 -2.19 -4.79 -6.23
C VAL A 26 -2.94 -4.06 -7.34
N SER A 27 -4.24 -3.81 -7.14
CA SER A 27 -5.03 -3.11 -8.14
C SER A 27 -4.44 -1.72 -8.41
N ALA A 28 -4.69 -1.21 -9.62
CA ALA A 28 -4.15 0.09 -10.01
C ALA A 28 -4.59 1.21 -9.06
N GLU A 29 -5.83 1.16 -8.60
CA GLU A 29 -6.34 2.16 -7.67
C GLU A 29 -5.56 2.16 -6.36
N LYS A 30 -5.32 0.99 -5.79
CA LYS A 30 -4.60 0.88 -4.53
C LYS A 30 -3.13 1.23 -4.68
N ARG A 31 -2.53 0.86 -5.80
CA ARG A 31 -1.15 1.22 -6.09
C ARG A 31 -0.98 2.73 -6.13
N GLU A 32 -1.93 3.41 -6.74
CA GLU A 32 -1.90 4.86 -6.82
C GLU A 32 -1.96 5.49 -5.43
N ARG A 33 -2.79 4.95 -4.56
CA ARG A 33 -2.90 5.46 -3.19
C ARG A 33 -1.59 5.29 -2.43
N ILE A 34 -0.93 4.16 -2.60
CA ILE A 34 0.34 3.90 -1.93
C ILE A 34 1.44 4.81 -2.48
N ARG A 35 1.44 5.05 -3.78
CA ARG A 35 2.44 5.92 -4.40
C ARG A 35 2.40 7.34 -3.88
N LYS A 36 1.23 7.82 -3.52
CA LYS A 36 1.06 9.19 -3.05
C LYS A 36 1.53 9.39 -1.62
N VAL A 37 1.79 8.33 -0.92
CA VAL A 37 2.23 8.41 0.47
C VAL A 37 3.73 8.55 0.60
#